data_697bd651429ad1b443cff31169872789
#
_entry.id   697bd651429ad1b443cff31169872789
#
_cell.length_a   1.000
_cell.length_b   1.000
_cell.length_c   1.000
_cell.angle_alpha   90.00
_cell.angle_beta   90.00
_cell.angle_gamma   90.00
#
_symmetry.space_group_name_H-M   'P 1'
#
loop_
_entity.id
_entity.type
_entity.pdbx_description
1 polymer ?
#
loop_
_entity_poly.entity_id
_entity_poly.type
_entity_poly.pdbx_seq_one_letter_code
_entity_poly.pdbx_strand_id
1 'polypeptide(L)'
;MIRIVDDTLKRFIEYLEKEYPTQEEVRVSILWGYDACCDDDTGGSGFAVYVPQLRAIMIPSDIPEVILQTQDEGLKRDFVIHNFAHEYRHFLQDINGEEFDEQQADDFADKTVKCFWQKIRRGFRRV
;
A
#
# COMPACT_ATOMS: atom_id res chain seq x y z
N MET A 1 15.44 -9.99 8.60
CA MET A 1 14.48 -9.32 7.70
C MET A 1 13.59 -8.35 8.48
N ILE A 2 13.37 -7.16 7.94
CA ILE A 2 12.53 -6.15 8.62
C ILE A 2 11.07 -6.48 8.39
N ARG A 3 10.29 -6.49 9.45
CA ARG A 3 8.86 -6.73 9.36
C ARG A 3 8.11 -5.43 9.12
N ILE A 4 7.06 -5.50 8.29
CA ILE A 4 6.32 -4.30 7.87
C ILE A 4 5.19 -3.90 8.80
N VAL A 5 4.89 -4.71 9.82
CA VAL A 5 3.83 -4.37 10.77
C VAL A 5 4.39 -3.34 11.73
N ASP A 6 4.38 -2.10 11.32
CA ASP A 6 4.88 -0.98 12.09
C ASP A 6 3.88 0.18 12.11
N ASP A 7 4.21 1.21 12.86
CA ASP A 7 3.33 2.36 13.01
C ASP A 7 3.17 3.15 11.72
N THR A 8 4.16 3.15 10.84
CA THR A 8 4.09 3.91 9.59
C THR A 8 2.99 3.39 8.68
N LEU A 9 2.94 2.07 8.47
CA LEU A 9 1.89 1.47 7.66
C LEU A 9 0.51 1.72 8.27
N LYS A 10 0.39 1.54 9.57
CA LYS A 10 -0.86 1.75 10.28
C LYS A 10 -1.36 3.18 10.14
N ARG A 11 -0.48 4.16 10.32
CA ARG A 11 -0.81 5.58 10.16
C ARG A 11 -1.19 5.90 8.71
N PHE A 12 -0.50 5.28 7.76
CA PHE A 12 -0.79 5.50 6.35
C PHE A 12 -2.17 4.95 5.98
N ILE A 13 -2.53 3.78 6.48
CA ILE A 13 -3.87 3.21 6.27
C ILE A 13 -4.94 4.15 6.83
N GLU A 14 -4.76 4.65 8.05
CA GLU A 14 -5.67 5.61 8.67
C GLU A 14 -5.78 6.89 7.84
N TYR A 15 -4.65 7.37 7.31
CA TYR A 15 -4.62 8.53 6.44
C TYR A 15 -5.46 8.32 5.17
N LEU A 16 -5.28 7.18 4.50
CA LEU A 16 -6.04 6.88 3.28
C LEU A 16 -7.53 6.77 3.55
N GLU A 17 -7.92 6.10 4.63
CA GLU A 17 -9.33 5.94 4.98
C GLU A 17 -9.99 7.28 5.29
N LYS A 18 -9.25 8.21 5.88
CA LYS A 18 -9.74 9.54 6.19
C LYS A 18 -9.83 10.44 4.96
N GLU A 19 -8.84 10.40 4.07
CA GLU A 19 -8.81 11.23 2.87
C GLU A 19 -9.74 10.70 1.77
N TYR A 20 -9.96 9.39 1.74
CA TYR A 20 -10.80 8.74 0.72
C TYR A 20 -11.83 7.85 1.40
N PRO A 21 -12.78 8.46 2.15
CA PRO A 21 -13.78 7.69 2.90
C PRO A 21 -14.70 6.91 1.95
N THR A 22 -15.02 5.68 2.33
CA THR A 22 -15.90 4.81 1.56
C THR A 22 -16.92 4.16 2.49
N GLN A 23 -18.07 3.74 1.91
CA GLN A 23 -19.05 2.98 2.66
C GLN A 23 -18.66 1.50 2.76
N GLU A 24 -17.82 1.04 1.84
CA GLU A 24 -17.32 -0.31 1.83
C GLU A 24 -16.00 -0.37 2.57
N GLU A 25 -15.77 -1.44 3.30
CA GLU A 25 -14.52 -1.64 4.02
C GLU A 25 -13.57 -2.54 3.22
N VAL A 26 -12.29 -2.17 3.21
CA VAL A 26 -11.25 -3.05 2.69
C VAL A 26 -10.62 -3.80 3.86
N ARG A 27 -10.45 -5.11 3.69
CA ARG A 27 -9.74 -5.94 4.67
C ARG A 27 -8.26 -5.91 4.33
N VAL A 28 -7.42 -5.78 5.36
CA VAL A 28 -5.98 -5.86 5.19
C VAL A 28 -5.50 -7.15 5.85
N SER A 29 -4.90 -8.03 5.05
CA SER A 29 -4.42 -9.33 5.51
C SER A 29 -2.90 -9.40 5.40
N ILE A 30 -2.24 -9.75 6.49
CA ILE A 30 -0.78 -9.88 6.53
C ILE A 30 -0.41 -11.33 6.26
N LEU A 31 0.47 -11.54 5.28
CA LEU A 31 1.03 -12.85 4.96
C LEU A 31 2.33 -13.06 5.74
N TRP A 32 2.22 -13.70 6.88
CA TRP A 32 3.36 -13.88 7.79
C TRP A 32 4.40 -14.83 7.20
N GLY A 33 5.66 -14.37 7.19
CA GLY A 33 6.77 -15.16 6.71
C GLY A 33 7.03 -15.09 5.22
N TYR A 34 6.23 -14.29 4.49
CA TYR A 34 6.38 -14.11 3.04
C TYR A 34 6.92 -12.71 2.73
N ASP A 35 7.60 -12.58 1.60
CA ASP A 35 8.12 -11.30 1.10
C ASP A 35 7.55 -10.91 -0.26
N ALA A 36 6.58 -11.68 -0.77
CA ALA A 36 5.87 -11.39 -2.01
C ALA A 36 4.52 -12.09 -2.02
N CYS A 37 3.59 -11.54 -2.79
CA CYS A 37 2.32 -12.18 -3.09
C CYS A 37 2.36 -12.76 -4.50
N CYS A 38 1.67 -13.91 -4.70
CA CYS A 38 1.48 -14.49 -6.02
C CYS A 38 0.01 -14.36 -6.40
N ASP A 39 -0.24 -13.92 -7.64
CA ASP A 39 -1.57 -13.89 -8.22
C ASP A 39 -1.67 -15.03 -9.23
N ASP A 40 -2.36 -16.10 -8.83
CA ASP A 40 -2.48 -17.31 -9.66
C ASP A 40 -3.34 -17.07 -10.91
N ASP A 41 -4.27 -16.13 -10.85
CA ASP A 41 -5.19 -15.87 -11.97
C ASP A 41 -4.50 -15.15 -13.12
N THR A 42 -3.57 -14.28 -12.83
CA THR A 42 -2.84 -13.52 -13.86
C THR A 42 -1.44 -14.05 -14.11
N GLY A 43 -0.96 -14.96 -13.26
CA GLY A 43 0.42 -15.44 -13.32
C GLY A 43 1.43 -14.39 -12.87
N GLY A 44 0.96 -13.24 -12.39
CA GLY A 44 1.81 -12.19 -11.91
C GLY A 44 2.21 -12.38 -10.46
N SER A 45 3.28 -11.73 -10.06
CA SER A 45 3.68 -11.64 -8.67
C SER A 45 3.99 -10.20 -8.33
N GLY A 46 3.65 -9.80 -7.12
CA GLY A 46 3.92 -8.44 -6.65
C GLY A 46 4.10 -8.45 -5.15
N PHE A 47 4.53 -7.31 -4.61
CA PHE A 47 4.70 -7.22 -3.16
C PHE A 47 3.35 -7.30 -2.47
N ALA A 48 2.37 -6.52 -2.92
CA ALA A 48 1.02 -6.54 -2.36
C ALA A 48 0.02 -6.81 -3.48
N VAL A 49 -1.19 -7.27 -3.13
CA VAL A 49 -2.23 -7.52 -4.12
C VAL A 49 -3.61 -7.22 -3.53
N TYR A 50 -4.46 -6.59 -4.35
CA TYR A 50 -5.87 -6.44 -4.03
C TYR A 50 -6.65 -7.63 -4.62
N VAL A 51 -7.43 -8.29 -3.78
CA VAL A 51 -8.25 -9.45 -4.17
C VAL A 51 -9.73 -9.03 -4.16
N PRO A 52 -10.33 -8.78 -5.34
CA PRO A 52 -11.72 -8.27 -5.40
C PRO A 52 -12.74 -9.18 -4.75
N GLN A 53 -12.59 -10.49 -4.90
CA GLN A 53 -13.54 -11.46 -4.35
C GLN A 53 -13.65 -11.38 -2.85
N LEU A 54 -12.59 -10.94 -2.17
CA LEU A 54 -12.53 -10.83 -0.71
C LEU A 54 -12.58 -9.38 -0.24
N ARG A 55 -12.52 -8.42 -1.15
CA ARG A 55 -12.30 -7.00 -0.84
C ARG A 55 -11.17 -6.84 0.15
N ALA A 56 -10.05 -7.49 -0.17
CA ALA A 56 -8.89 -7.54 0.72
C ALA A 56 -7.62 -7.13 0.01
N ILE A 57 -6.78 -6.39 0.71
CA ILE A 57 -5.41 -6.13 0.29
C ILE A 57 -4.54 -7.09 1.09
N MET A 58 -3.80 -7.93 0.38
CA MET A 58 -2.87 -8.88 1.00
C MET A 58 -1.48 -8.30 0.90
N ILE A 59 -0.76 -8.29 2.02
CA ILE A 59 0.56 -7.69 2.10
C ILE A 59 1.48 -8.61 2.91
N PRO A 60 2.69 -8.94 2.39
CA PRO A 60 3.62 -9.80 3.11
C PRO A 60 4.15 -9.12 4.37
N SER A 61 4.57 -9.93 5.34
CA SER A 61 5.13 -9.41 6.59
C SER A 61 6.59 -8.96 6.46
N ASP A 62 7.29 -9.43 5.44
CA ASP A 62 8.73 -9.21 5.30
C ASP A 62 9.03 -8.40 4.04
N ILE A 63 9.99 -7.49 4.15
CA ILE A 63 10.43 -6.68 3.01
C ILE A 63 11.44 -7.50 2.21
N PRO A 64 11.32 -7.54 0.85
CA PRO A 64 12.26 -8.29 0.03
C PRO A 64 13.71 -7.83 0.24
N GLU A 65 14.63 -8.78 0.22
CA GLU A 65 16.06 -8.51 0.43
C GLU A 65 16.61 -7.48 -0.56
N VAL A 66 16.16 -7.54 -1.81
CA VAL A 66 16.63 -6.59 -2.84
C VAL A 66 16.28 -5.14 -2.46
N ILE A 67 15.17 -4.93 -1.78
CA ILE A 67 14.78 -3.59 -1.31
C ILE A 67 15.61 -3.19 -0.10
N LEU A 68 15.86 -4.12 0.81
CA LEU A 68 16.70 -3.85 1.98
C LEU A 68 18.13 -3.48 1.62
N GLN A 69 18.63 -4.00 0.50
CA GLN A 69 20.01 -3.76 0.03
C GLN A 69 20.14 -2.50 -0.82
N THR A 70 19.05 -1.86 -1.23
CA THR A 70 19.14 -0.65 -2.05
C THR A 70 19.76 0.51 -1.26
N GLN A 71 20.47 1.39 -1.97
CA GLN A 71 21.02 2.61 -1.37
C GLN A 71 20.04 3.78 -1.46
N ASP A 72 18.90 3.59 -2.11
CA ASP A 72 17.86 4.61 -2.21
C ASP A 72 17.02 4.60 -0.94
N GLU A 73 17.31 5.53 -0.03
CA GLU A 73 16.62 5.62 1.26
C GLU A 73 15.14 5.97 1.10
N GLY A 74 14.80 6.77 0.08
CA GLY A 74 13.41 7.09 -0.21
C GLY A 74 12.63 5.84 -0.62
N LEU A 75 13.23 5.01 -1.48
CA LEU A 75 12.61 3.77 -1.90
C LEU A 75 12.38 2.82 -0.71
N LYS A 76 13.38 2.65 0.16
CA LYS A 76 13.23 1.82 1.36
C LYS A 76 12.12 2.31 2.26
N ARG A 77 12.09 3.62 2.52
CA ARG A 77 11.09 4.22 3.40
C ARG A 77 9.68 4.03 2.87
N ASP A 78 9.50 4.21 1.57
CA ASP A 78 8.17 4.32 0.96
C ASP A 78 7.69 3.01 0.32
N PHE A 79 8.52 1.99 0.23
CA PHE A 79 8.22 0.77 -0.51
C PHE A 79 6.89 0.14 -0.09
N VAL A 80 6.68 -0.05 1.20
CA VAL A 80 5.49 -0.71 1.73
C VAL A 80 4.25 0.16 1.51
N ILE A 81 4.33 1.43 1.89
CA ILE A 81 3.16 2.31 1.80
C ILE A 81 2.80 2.64 0.35
N HIS A 82 3.79 2.73 -0.54
CA HIS A 82 3.55 2.94 -1.96
C HIS A 82 2.80 1.75 -2.57
N ASN A 83 3.25 0.53 -2.26
CA ASN A 83 2.59 -0.68 -2.76
C ASN A 83 1.18 -0.80 -2.17
N PHE A 84 1.00 -0.46 -0.90
CA PHE A 84 -0.33 -0.45 -0.29
C PHE A 84 -1.25 0.55 -0.99
N ALA A 85 -0.79 1.76 -1.24
CA ALA A 85 -1.57 2.80 -1.91
C ALA A 85 -2.00 2.38 -3.31
N HIS A 86 -1.10 1.73 -4.07
CA HIS A 86 -1.41 1.21 -5.39
C HIS A 86 -2.59 0.24 -5.33
N GLU A 87 -2.55 -0.71 -4.40
CA GLU A 87 -3.62 -1.69 -4.25
C GLU A 87 -4.90 -1.06 -3.68
N TYR A 88 -4.77 -0.05 -2.83
CA TYR A 88 -5.91 0.69 -2.33
C TYR A 88 -6.66 1.41 -3.46
N ARG A 89 -5.94 1.91 -4.47
CA ARG A 89 -6.59 2.51 -5.64
C ARG A 89 -7.38 1.47 -6.42
N HIS A 90 -6.86 0.25 -6.56
CA HIS A 90 -7.63 -0.84 -7.17
C HIS A 90 -8.90 -1.15 -6.38
N PHE A 91 -8.84 -1.10 -5.05
CA PHE A 91 -10.04 -1.24 -4.22
C PHE A 91 -11.05 -0.14 -4.54
N LEU A 92 -10.61 1.12 -4.65
CA LEU A 92 -11.52 2.23 -5.00
C LEU A 92 -12.10 2.05 -6.39
N GLN A 93 -11.32 1.62 -7.36
CA GLN A 93 -11.81 1.34 -8.71
C GLN A 93 -12.89 0.24 -8.67
N ASP A 94 -12.64 -0.82 -7.92
CA ASP A 94 -13.57 -1.95 -7.81
C ASP A 94 -14.93 -1.52 -7.22
N ILE A 95 -14.93 -0.82 -6.09
CA ILE A 95 -16.19 -0.42 -5.46
C ILE A 95 -16.95 0.63 -6.26
N ASN A 96 -16.26 1.37 -7.13
CA ASN A 96 -16.89 2.36 -8.00
C ASN A 96 -17.29 1.80 -9.36
N GLY A 97 -17.07 0.50 -9.60
CA GLY A 97 -17.41 -0.12 -10.87
C GLY A 97 -16.52 0.30 -12.03
N GLU A 98 -15.34 0.81 -11.74
CA GLU A 98 -14.36 1.21 -12.75
C GLU A 98 -13.48 0.03 -13.14
N GLU A 99 -12.92 0.07 -14.35
CA GLU A 99 -11.92 -0.92 -14.75
C GLU A 99 -10.61 -0.69 -14.00
N PHE A 100 -9.87 -1.76 -13.73
CA PHE A 100 -8.55 -1.65 -13.13
C PHE A 100 -7.60 -0.94 -14.09
N ASP A 101 -6.93 0.10 -13.59
CA ASP A 101 -6.00 0.92 -14.37
C ASP A 101 -4.71 1.06 -13.57
N GLU A 102 -3.66 0.42 -14.06
CA GLU A 102 -2.37 0.40 -13.36
C GLU A 102 -1.72 1.78 -13.30
N GLN A 103 -1.86 2.58 -14.35
CA GLN A 103 -1.28 3.92 -14.36
C GLN A 103 -1.96 4.83 -13.33
N GLN A 104 -3.28 4.77 -13.23
CA GLN A 104 -4.00 5.50 -12.20
C GLN A 104 -3.57 5.07 -10.80
N ALA A 105 -3.35 3.77 -10.60
CA ALA A 105 -2.92 3.24 -9.32
C ALA A 105 -1.52 3.73 -8.96
N ASP A 106 -0.60 3.76 -9.91
CA ASP A 106 0.75 4.27 -9.68
C ASP A 106 0.73 5.77 -9.38
N ASP A 107 -0.03 6.55 -10.14
CA ASP A 107 -0.14 7.99 -9.93
C ASP A 107 -0.75 8.31 -8.56
N PHE A 108 -1.76 7.55 -8.17
CA PHE A 108 -2.40 7.67 -6.86
C PHE A 108 -1.40 7.37 -5.74
N ALA A 109 -0.60 6.30 -5.90
CA ALA A 109 0.40 5.94 -4.91
C ALA A 109 1.46 7.03 -4.76
N ASP A 110 1.97 7.56 -5.85
CA ASP A 110 2.96 8.65 -5.82
C ASP A 110 2.41 9.87 -5.08
N LYS A 111 1.19 10.27 -5.42
CA LYS A 111 0.53 11.44 -4.83
C LYS A 111 0.26 11.25 -3.34
N THR A 112 -0.32 10.12 -2.96
CA THR A 112 -0.74 9.91 -1.58
C THR A 112 0.44 9.74 -0.65
N VAL A 113 1.50 9.07 -1.07
CA VAL A 113 2.72 8.95 -0.26
C VAL A 113 3.33 10.33 -0.01
N LYS A 114 3.43 11.14 -1.05
CA LYS A 114 3.97 12.50 -0.92
C LYS A 114 3.13 13.35 0.03
N CYS A 115 1.81 13.32 -0.13
CA CYS A 115 0.90 14.09 0.70
C CYS A 115 0.93 13.63 2.15
N PHE A 116 1.04 12.32 2.39
CA PHE A 116 1.16 11.75 3.72
C PHE A 116 2.36 12.30 4.47
N TRP A 117 3.55 12.29 3.84
CA TRP A 117 4.75 12.82 4.47
C TRP A 117 4.68 14.32 4.70
N GLN A 118 4.08 15.06 3.78
CA GLN A 118 3.87 16.50 3.96
C GLN A 118 2.98 16.77 5.17
N LYS A 119 1.93 16.00 5.35
CA LYS A 119 1.02 16.15 6.48
C LYS A 119 1.72 15.85 7.81
N ILE A 120 2.54 14.81 7.86
CA ILE A 120 3.34 14.49 9.05
C ILE A 120 4.29 15.63 9.39
N ARG A 121 5.00 16.18 8.41
CA ARG A 121 5.92 17.30 8.64
C ARG A 121 5.21 18.54 9.17
N ARG A 122 4.01 18.83 8.68
CA ARG A 122 3.20 19.94 9.19
C ARG A 122 2.80 19.72 10.65
N GLY A 123 2.47 18.49 11.02
CA GLY A 123 2.17 18.14 12.39
C GLY A 123 3.32 18.42 13.34
N PHE A 124 4.55 18.08 12.94
CA PHE A 124 5.74 18.35 13.72
C PHE A 124 6.02 19.85 13.89
N ARG A 125 5.72 20.65 12.87
CA ARG A 125 5.96 22.09 12.90
C ARG A 125 5.02 22.85 13.81
N ARG A 126 3.91 22.24 14.21
CA ARG A 126 2.91 22.87 15.08
C ARG A 126 3.18 22.65 16.57
N VAL A 127 4.16 21.86 16.86
CA VAL A 127 4.58 21.59 18.24
C VAL A 127 5.76 22.53 18.65
#